data_896b7087d43e48f835e18c0daef82752
#
_entry.id   896b7087d43e48f835e18c0daef82752
#
_cell.length_a   1.000
_cell.length_b   1.000
_cell.length_c   1.000
_cell.angle_alpha   90.00
_cell.angle_beta   90.00
_cell.angle_gamma   90.00
#
_symmetry.space_group_name_H-M   'P 1'
#
loop_
_entity.id
_entity.type
_entity.pdbx_description
1 polymer ?
#
loop_
_entity_poly.entity_id
_entity_poly.type
_entity_poly.pdbx_seq_one_letter_code
_entity_poly.pdbx_strand_id
1 'polypeptide(L)'
;MDIARFNLAHGTLAEHSRVIAEVRQLSQKLRLTTGILVDLPGLKRGYGSMREVFGEHLRFAQLQDATFIALSFISSAEQVVEVKELLRERRADIPVVVKIEQAQALEQIDAILEVCEGIMVARGDLGMQIKIEKVPLAQKQLVKKANHLGKPAIVATEMLESMVESPTPTRAEATDVANAVLDGTDALMLSEETAIGKYPIQAPETMGRIALEAEAALPYEQILREKWQDVVPEINDATARAACQIAYQVGARAIVAFTMGGTTPLRVSKYRPRQPIIGVTPSENVLHRLSLAWGVLPVKMPESLSLEEIFEQARDIVMTTSLARTGDLIIITAGLPLAVPGSTNLVKVHRV
;
A
#
# COMPACT_ATOMS: atom_id res chain seq x y z
N MET A 1 -5.37 10.68 -5.38
CA MET A 1 -4.21 10.55 -4.46
C MET A 1 -4.69 9.77 -3.26
N ASP A 2 -4.10 8.60 -3.05
CA ASP A 2 -4.51 7.66 -2.00
C ASP A 2 -3.69 7.89 -0.73
N ILE A 3 -2.41 8.27 -0.89
CA ILE A 3 -1.49 8.60 0.20
C ILE A 3 -0.81 9.93 -0.09
N ALA A 4 -0.81 10.84 0.89
CA ALA A 4 -0.01 12.06 0.88
C ALA A 4 1.27 11.84 1.69
N ARG A 5 2.44 11.96 1.04
CA ARG A 5 3.75 11.80 1.67
C ARG A 5 4.31 13.15 2.13
N PHE A 6 4.80 13.19 3.35
CA PHE A 6 5.47 14.35 3.96
C PHE A 6 6.91 14.00 4.30
N ASN A 7 7.86 14.58 3.56
CA ASN A 7 9.29 14.35 3.76
C ASN A 7 9.83 15.33 4.81
N LEU A 8 10.08 14.84 6.02
CA LEU A 8 10.57 15.66 7.13
C LEU A 8 12.06 16.05 7.02
N ALA A 9 12.77 15.61 5.96
CA ALA A 9 14.11 16.11 5.67
C ALA A 9 14.11 17.57 5.16
N HIS A 10 12.95 18.09 4.76
CA HIS A 10 12.76 19.44 4.25
C HIS A 10 11.63 20.14 4.99
N GLY A 11 11.69 21.49 5.06
CA GLY A 11 10.67 22.29 5.75
C GLY A 11 10.72 22.14 7.28
N THR A 12 9.68 22.64 7.92
CA THR A 12 9.53 22.61 9.38
C THR A 12 8.32 21.72 9.78
N LEU A 13 8.34 21.18 11.00
CA LEU A 13 7.22 20.40 11.52
C LEU A 13 5.90 21.21 11.57
N ALA A 14 6.01 22.53 11.80
CA ALA A 14 4.85 23.42 11.81
C ALA A 14 4.21 23.58 10.40
N GLU A 15 5.04 23.72 9.38
CA GLU A 15 4.57 23.77 7.98
C GLU A 15 3.91 22.44 7.59
N HIS A 16 4.54 21.31 7.90
CA HIS A 16 3.97 20.00 7.66
C HIS A 16 2.62 19.80 8.38
N SER A 17 2.52 20.20 9.65
CA SER A 17 1.26 20.15 10.40
C SER A 17 0.13 20.91 9.71
N ARG A 18 0.41 22.12 9.21
CA ARG A 18 -0.58 22.92 8.49
C ARG A 18 -1.06 22.23 7.23
N VAL A 19 -0.12 21.74 6.40
CA VAL A 19 -0.49 21.10 5.13
C VAL A 19 -1.21 19.76 5.37
N ILE A 20 -0.82 18.99 6.39
CA ILE A 20 -1.55 17.77 6.79
C ILE A 20 -3.01 18.10 7.15
N ALA A 21 -3.23 19.16 7.93
CA ALA A 21 -4.57 19.59 8.30
C ALA A 21 -5.40 20.00 7.07
N GLU A 22 -4.80 20.70 6.11
CA GLU A 22 -5.45 21.08 4.83
C GLU A 22 -5.81 19.83 4.00
N VAL A 23 -4.89 18.85 3.89
CA VAL A 23 -5.15 17.58 3.18
C VAL A 23 -6.33 16.84 3.80
N ARG A 24 -6.40 16.75 5.13
CA ARG A 24 -7.51 16.09 5.83
C ARG A 24 -8.84 16.80 5.61
N GLN A 25 -8.85 18.13 5.73
CA GLN A 25 -10.04 18.92 5.48
C GLN A 25 -10.57 18.74 4.06
N LEU A 26 -9.67 18.75 3.05
CA LEU A 26 -10.02 18.52 1.66
C LEU A 26 -10.52 17.09 1.43
N SER A 27 -9.86 16.09 1.98
CA SER A 27 -10.26 14.69 1.89
C SER A 27 -11.66 14.48 2.45
N GLN A 28 -11.94 15.04 3.61
CA GLN A 28 -13.28 14.99 4.22
C GLN A 28 -14.33 15.66 3.35
N LYS A 29 -14.04 16.88 2.84
CA LYS A 29 -14.95 17.63 1.96
C LYS A 29 -15.26 16.87 0.67
N LEU A 30 -14.25 16.20 0.10
CA LEU A 30 -14.36 15.46 -1.15
C LEU A 30 -14.79 13.99 -0.95
N ARG A 31 -14.97 13.54 0.30
CA ARG A 31 -15.29 12.16 0.68
C ARG A 31 -14.25 11.16 0.15
N LEU A 32 -12.97 11.55 0.22
CA LEU A 32 -11.84 10.71 -0.17
C LEU A 32 -11.19 10.07 1.05
N THR A 33 -10.67 8.86 0.88
CA THR A 33 -9.85 8.18 1.89
C THR A 33 -8.38 8.41 1.56
N THR A 34 -7.78 9.46 2.12
CA THR A 34 -6.37 9.78 1.89
C THR A 34 -5.56 9.53 3.15
N GLY A 35 -4.63 8.57 3.09
CA GLY A 35 -3.69 8.30 4.17
C GLY A 35 -2.53 9.32 4.21
N ILE A 36 -1.89 9.43 5.38
CA ILE A 36 -0.72 10.28 5.60
C ILE A 36 0.50 9.40 5.83
N LEU A 37 1.52 9.52 4.98
CA LEU A 37 2.82 8.89 5.15
C LEU A 37 3.84 9.95 5.56
N VAL A 38 4.41 9.80 6.76
CA VAL A 38 5.49 10.66 7.27
C VAL A 38 6.81 9.98 6.97
N ASP A 39 7.60 10.58 6.07
CA ASP A 39 8.92 10.10 5.68
C ASP A 39 9.98 10.75 6.57
N LEU A 40 10.62 9.94 7.42
CA LEU A 40 11.57 10.40 8.43
C LEU A 40 12.93 10.74 7.78
N PRO A 41 13.62 11.78 8.27
CA PRO A 41 14.93 12.13 7.75
C PRO A 41 15.91 10.97 7.98
N GLY A 42 16.84 10.82 7.04
CA GLY A 42 17.81 9.72 7.08
C GLY A 42 18.81 9.83 8.24
N LEU A 43 19.35 8.68 8.63
CA LEU A 43 20.46 8.58 9.58
C LEU A 43 21.72 9.23 8.99
N LYS A 44 22.14 10.37 9.53
CA LYS A 44 23.45 10.91 9.20
C LYS A 44 24.55 10.07 9.88
N ARG A 45 25.63 9.76 9.16
CA ARG A 45 26.78 9.01 9.75
C ARG A 45 27.27 9.68 11.04
N GLY A 46 27.39 8.91 12.12
CA GLY A 46 27.93 9.37 13.41
C GLY A 46 26.88 9.89 14.40
N TYR A 47 25.59 9.76 14.12
CA TYR A 47 24.53 10.06 15.09
C TYR A 47 24.28 8.90 16.05
N GLY A 48 23.78 9.25 17.26
CA GLY A 48 23.51 8.37 18.38
C GLY A 48 22.42 7.31 18.12
N SER A 49 21.73 6.89 19.17
CA SER A 49 20.68 5.88 19.10
C SER A 49 19.50 6.30 18.20
N MET A 50 18.74 5.34 17.68
CA MET A 50 17.49 5.60 16.94
C MET A 50 16.53 6.52 17.70
N ARG A 51 16.56 6.45 19.04
CA ARG A 51 15.78 7.33 19.93
C ARG A 51 16.18 8.82 19.79
N GLU A 52 17.48 9.10 19.71
CA GLU A 52 17.98 10.48 19.57
C GLU A 52 17.66 11.02 18.17
N VAL A 53 17.77 10.20 17.16
CA VAL A 53 17.51 10.61 15.77
C VAL A 53 16.03 10.76 15.46
N PHE A 54 15.21 9.80 15.85
CA PHE A 54 13.80 9.76 15.44
C PHE A 54 12.81 10.20 16.53
N GLY A 55 13.25 10.41 17.77
CA GLY A 55 12.34 10.64 18.92
C GLY A 55 11.34 11.77 18.70
N GLU A 56 11.78 12.92 18.16
CA GLU A 56 10.93 14.06 17.85
C GLU A 56 10.01 13.77 16.66
N HIS A 57 10.54 13.17 15.59
CA HIS A 57 9.79 12.86 14.37
C HIS A 57 8.73 11.78 14.59
N LEU A 58 9.02 10.77 15.42
CA LEU A 58 8.03 9.77 15.84
C LEU A 58 6.91 10.38 16.68
N ARG A 59 7.26 11.34 17.58
CA ARG A 59 6.25 12.10 18.31
C ARG A 59 5.39 12.94 17.37
N PHE A 60 6.00 13.59 16.38
CA PHE A 60 5.28 14.33 15.36
C PHE A 60 4.33 13.41 14.58
N ALA A 61 4.81 12.28 14.06
CA ALA A 61 3.98 11.30 13.34
C ALA A 61 2.78 10.83 14.18
N GLN A 62 2.99 10.58 15.47
CA GLN A 62 1.92 10.20 16.40
C GLN A 62 0.91 11.35 16.60
N LEU A 63 1.37 12.58 16.83
CA LEU A 63 0.49 13.75 17.01
C LEU A 63 -0.29 14.08 15.74
N GLN A 64 0.28 13.79 14.58
CA GLN A 64 -0.38 13.95 13.30
C GLN A 64 -1.21 12.72 12.89
N ASP A 65 -1.39 11.73 13.76
CA ASP A 65 -2.13 10.50 13.46
C ASP A 65 -1.74 9.93 12.08
N ALA A 66 -0.44 9.76 11.88
CA ALA A 66 0.12 9.29 10.61
C ALA A 66 -0.35 7.87 10.31
N THR A 67 -0.75 7.61 9.07
CA THR A 67 -1.15 6.28 8.58
C THR A 67 0.05 5.36 8.49
N PHE A 68 1.20 5.89 8.04
CA PHE A 68 2.48 5.19 7.90
C PHE A 68 3.64 6.10 8.29
N ILE A 69 4.74 5.50 8.70
CA ILE A 69 6.06 6.14 8.68
C ILE A 69 6.96 5.44 7.68
N ALA A 70 7.79 6.21 6.96
CA ALA A 70 8.84 5.67 6.12
C ALA A 70 10.19 5.91 6.76
N LEU A 71 11.07 4.90 6.77
CA LEU A 71 12.41 4.96 7.34
C LEU A 71 13.45 5.01 6.24
N SER A 72 14.27 6.07 6.24
CA SER A 72 15.35 6.27 5.29
C SER A 72 16.68 5.70 5.80
N PHE A 73 17.51 5.22 4.88
CA PHE A 73 18.87 4.71 5.11
C PHE A 73 18.97 3.53 6.10
N ILE A 74 17.94 2.71 6.14
CA ILE A 74 17.95 1.45 6.90
C ILE A 74 18.83 0.44 6.18
N SER A 75 19.67 -0.25 6.94
CA SER A 75 20.58 -1.28 6.45
C SER A 75 20.33 -2.68 7.04
N SER A 76 19.56 -2.77 8.14
CA SER A 76 19.28 -4.05 8.80
C SER A 76 17.90 -4.12 9.46
N ALA A 77 17.45 -5.34 9.76
CA ALA A 77 16.19 -5.60 10.44
C ALA A 77 16.17 -5.07 11.89
N GLU A 78 17.32 -5.13 12.59
CA GLU A 78 17.44 -4.67 13.97
C GLU A 78 17.09 -3.19 14.10
N GLN A 79 17.49 -2.36 13.13
CA GLN A 79 17.15 -0.95 13.11
C GLN A 79 15.65 -0.72 13.01
N VAL A 80 14.95 -1.54 12.22
CA VAL A 80 13.49 -1.47 12.11
C VAL A 80 12.83 -1.89 13.44
N VAL A 81 13.33 -2.95 14.06
CA VAL A 81 12.84 -3.44 15.36
C VAL A 81 13.00 -2.36 16.43
N GLU A 82 14.16 -1.70 16.51
CA GLU A 82 14.39 -0.60 17.47
C GLU A 82 13.38 0.54 17.29
N VAL A 83 13.09 0.95 16.06
CA VAL A 83 12.06 1.99 15.81
C VAL A 83 10.66 1.50 16.21
N LYS A 84 10.33 0.24 15.95
CA LYS A 84 9.03 -0.34 16.36
C LYS A 84 8.91 -0.43 17.88
N GLU A 85 9.99 -0.67 18.61
CA GLU A 85 10.01 -0.61 20.06
C GLU A 85 9.76 0.81 20.57
N LEU A 86 10.37 1.81 19.95
CA LEU A 86 10.13 3.22 20.27
C LEU A 86 8.66 3.62 20.04
N LEU A 87 8.01 3.08 19.00
CA LEU A 87 6.58 3.29 18.75
C LEU A 87 5.71 2.60 19.83
N ARG A 88 6.06 1.36 20.21
CA ARG A 88 5.33 0.63 21.28
C ARG A 88 5.41 1.34 22.62
N GLU A 89 6.59 1.85 23.00
CA GLU A 89 6.76 2.65 24.23
C GLU A 89 5.83 3.88 24.25
N ARG A 90 5.58 4.47 23.07
CA ARG A 90 4.66 5.59 22.89
C ARG A 90 3.19 5.17 22.75
N ARG A 91 2.91 3.85 22.76
CA ARG A 91 1.58 3.29 22.44
C ARG A 91 1.05 3.76 21.09
N ALA A 92 1.94 3.96 20.12
CA ALA A 92 1.63 4.35 18.75
C ALA A 92 1.61 3.12 17.84
N ASP A 93 0.46 2.81 17.26
CA ASP A 93 0.28 1.73 16.28
C ASP A 93 0.39 2.33 14.87
N ILE A 94 1.62 2.68 14.45
CA ILE A 94 1.90 3.22 13.13
C ILE A 94 2.73 2.22 12.34
N PRO A 95 2.21 1.68 11.22
CA PRO A 95 2.96 0.78 10.34
C PRO A 95 4.22 1.43 9.76
N VAL A 96 5.26 0.60 9.65
CA VAL A 96 6.59 1.02 9.19
C VAL A 96 6.81 0.56 7.75
N VAL A 97 7.09 1.51 6.86
CA VAL A 97 7.56 1.28 5.49
C VAL A 97 9.07 1.51 5.45
N VAL A 98 9.84 0.53 5.00
CA VAL A 98 11.30 0.67 4.91
C VAL A 98 11.69 1.09 3.50
N LYS A 99 12.45 2.19 3.40
CA LYS A 99 13.01 2.65 2.13
C LYS A 99 14.28 1.86 1.82
N ILE A 100 14.26 1.17 0.68
CA ILE A 100 15.39 0.39 0.20
C ILE A 100 16.25 1.30 -0.66
N GLU A 101 17.28 1.86 -0.03
CA GLU A 101 18.18 2.88 -0.55
C GLU A 101 19.64 2.43 -0.55
N GLN A 102 19.97 1.37 0.20
CA GLN A 102 21.34 0.94 0.45
C GLN A 102 21.59 -0.48 -0.07
N ALA A 103 22.82 -0.75 -0.55
CA ALA A 103 23.23 -2.09 -0.99
C ALA A 103 23.07 -3.12 0.14
N GLN A 104 23.39 -2.75 1.39
CA GLN A 104 23.24 -3.64 2.56
C GLN A 104 21.77 -4.02 2.81
N ALA A 105 20.83 -3.11 2.58
CA ALA A 105 19.41 -3.41 2.70
C ALA A 105 18.95 -4.46 1.67
N LEU A 106 19.54 -4.51 0.48
CA LEU A 106 19.29 -5.57 -0.49
C LEU A 106 19.76 -6.94 0.00
N GLU A 107 20.91 -7.01 0.66
CA GLU A 107 21.44 -8.25 1.25
C GLU A 107 20.59 -8.74 2.43
N GLN A 108 20.00 -7.81 3.18
CA GLN A 108 19.18 -8.06 4.37
C GLN A 108 17.67 -8.07 4.08
N ILE A 109 17.26 -8.04 2.82
CA ILE A 109 15.87 -7.76 2.45
C ILE A 109 14.86 -8.76 3.06
N ASP A 110 15.21 -10.03 3.17
CA ASP A 110 14.31 -11.04 3.71
C ASP A 110 14.06 -10.78 5.21
N ALA A 111 15.11 -10.51 5.98
CA ALA A 111 14.99 -10.15 7.40
C ALA A 111 14.26 -8.81 7.61
N ILE A 112 14.50 -7.82 6.76
CA ILE A 112 13.79 -6.53 6.80
C ILE A 112 12.30 -6.74 6.52
N LEU A 113 11.97 -7.54 5.50
CA LEU A 113 10.59 -7.84 5.16
C LEU A 113 9.85 -8.59 6.26
N GLU A 114 10.51 -9.37 7.11
CA GLU A 114 9.86 -10.04 8.25
C GLU A 114 9.33 -9.03 9.27
N VAL A 115 10.04 -7.94 9.48
CA VAL A 115 9.78 -6.99 10.58
C VAL A 115 9.08 -5.69 10.18
N CYS A 116 9.01 -5.32 8.90
CA CYS A 116 8.32 -4.12 8.41
C CYS A 116 6.91 -4.42 7.90
N GLU A 117 6.06 -3.41 7.70
CA GLU A 117 4.72 -3.54 7.12
C GLU A 117 4.67 -3.25 5.62
N GLY A 118 5.74 -2.71 5.03
CA GLY A 118 5.86 -2.45 3.60
C GLY A 118 7.25 -1.96 3.24
N ILE A 119 7.53 -1.86 1.96
CA ILE A 119 8.80 -1.31 1.45
C ILE A 119 8.56 -0.19 0.42
N MET A 120 9.54 0.69 0.32
CA MET A 120 9.63 1.68 -0.75
C MET A 120 10.95 1.48 -1.51
N VAL A 121 10.87 1.20 -2.79
CA VAL A 121 12.04 1.12 -3.68
C VAL A 121 12.40 2.55 -4.09
N ALA A 122 13.36 3.15 -3.41
CA ALA A 122 13.83 4.52 -3.66
C ALA A 122 15.00 4.48 -4.65
N ARG A 123 14.67 4.51 -5.95
CA ARG A 123 15.59 4.18 -7.04
C ARG A 123 16.74 5.17 -7.19
N GLY A 124 16.50 6.47 -6.96
CA GLY A 124 17.54 7.49 -7.02
C GLY A 124 18.67 7.23 -6.04
N ASP A 125 18.34 7.07 -4.73
CA ASP A 125 19.33 6.78 -3.69
C ASP A 125 19.99 5.40 -3.89
N LEU A 126 19.20 4.38 -4.25
CA LEU A 126 19.70 3.03 -4.52
C LEU A 126 20.67 3.03 -5.71
N GLY A 127 20.40 3.81 -6.76
CA GLY A 127 21.26 3.95 -7.94
C GLY A 127 22.62 4.59 -7.66
N MET A 128 22.74 5.33 -6.54
CA MET A 128 24.04 5.81 -6.05
C MET A 128 24.82 4.75 -5.28
N GLN A 129 24.19 3.68 -4.82
CA GLN A 129 24.80 2.62 -4.00
C GLN A 129 25.15 1.37 -4.81
N ILE A 130 24.42 1.10 -5.89
CA ILE A 130 24.67 -0.04 -6.77
C ILE A 130 24.84 0.45 -8.21
N LYS A 131 25.37 -0.40 -9.09
CA LYS A 131 25.48 -0.07 -10.53
C LYS A 131 24.09 0.16 -11.11
N ILE A 132 23.95 1.20 -11.93
CA ILE A 132 22.67 1.63 -12.50
C ILE A 132 21.94 0.51 -13.26
N GLU A 133 22.67 -0.33 -13.98
CA GLU A 133 22.10 -1.46 -14.71
C GLU A 133 21.51 -2.56 -13.80
N LYS A 134 21.80 -2.53 -12.49
CA LYS A 134 21.23 -3.47 -11.51
C LYS A 134 19.92 -2.96 -10.89
N VAL A 135 19.65 -1.65 -10.93
CA VAL A 135 18.49 -1.05 -10.29
C VAL A 135 17.16 -1.64 -10.77
N PRO A 136 16.92 -1.81 -12.10
CA PRO A 136 15.66 -2.39 -12.56
C PRO A 136 15.44 -3.84 -12.11
N LEU A 137 16.53 -4.64 -12.03
CA LEU A 137 16.42 -6.03 -11.55
C LEU A 137 16.21 -6.09 -10.04
N ALA A 138 16.85 -5.20 -9.29
CA ALA A 138 16.61 -5.07 -7.85
C ALA A 138 15.16 -4.68 -7.57
N GLN A 139 14.59 -3.70 -8.30
CA GLN A 139 13.18 -3.33 -8.19
C GLN A 139 12.25 -4.55 -8.36
N LYS A 140 12.43 -5.31 -9.46
CA LYS A 140 11.62 -6.51 -9.74
C LYS A 140 11.70 -7.54 -8.60
N GLN A 141 12.89 -7.79 -8.08
CA GLN A 141 13.10 -8.73 -6.98
C GLN A 141 12.45 -8.25 -5.68
N LEU A 142 12.61 -6.97 -5.33
CA LEU A 142 12.04 -6.35 -4.14
C LEU A 142 10.51 -6.40 -4.18
N VAL A 143 9.90 -5.97 -5.28
CA VAL A 143 8.45 -6.00 -5.47
C VAL A 143 7.93 -7.44 -5.37
N LYS A 144 8.58 -8.40 -6.05
CA LYS A 144 8.21 -9.82 -6.00
C LYS A 144 8.26 -10.39 -4.58
N LYS A 145 9.34 -10.09 -3.81
CA LYS A 145 9.49 -10.56 -2.42
C LYS A 145 8.44 -9.96 -1.48
N ALA A 146 8.19 -8.65 -1.58
CA ALA A 146 7.15 -7.98 -0.80
C ALA A 146 5.76 -8.57 -1.10
N ASN A 147 5.43 -8.72 -2.37
CA ASN A 147 4.19 -9.34 -2.82
C ASN A 147 3.99 -10.77 -2.32
N HIS A 148 5.07 -11.57 -2.30
CA HIS A 148 5.01 -12.95 -1.77
C HIS A 148 4.56 -12.98 -0.31
N LEU A 149 4.98 -12.00 0.48
CA LEU A 149 4.60 -11.86 1.89
C LEU A 149 3.29 -11.08 2.10
N GLY A 150 2.65 -10.58 1.03
CA GLY A 150 1.43 -9.76 1.12
C GLY A 150 1.70 -8.38 1.73
N LYS A 151 2.92 -7.86 1.57
CA LYS A 151 3.34 -6.53 2.04
C LYS A 151 3.35 -5.54 0.90
N PRO A 152 2.79 -4.34 1.07
CA PRO A 152 2.79 -3.31 0.04
C PRO A 152 4.21 -2.91 -0.37
N ALA A 153 4.40 -2.77 -1.67
CA ALA A 153 5.60 -2.23 -2.27
C ALA A 153 5.29 -0.92 -3.01
N ILE A 154 6.02 0.14 -2.69
CA ILE A 154 5.95 1.44 -3.35
C ILE A 154 7.15 1.57 -4.27
N VAL A 155 6.95 1.91 -5.53
CA VAL A 155 8.06 2.31 -6.43
C VAL A 155 8.10 3.83 -6.48
N ALA A 156 9.28 4.39 -6.21
CA ALA A 156 9.47 5.80 -5.95
C ALA A 156 10.69 6.37 -6.68
N THR A 157 10.67 7.69 -6.85
CA THR A 157 11.70 8.55 -7.47
C THR A 157 11.86 8.36 -8.98
N GLU A 158 12.13 9.45 -9.69
CA GLU A 158 12.39 9.46 -11.14
C GLU A 158 11.30 8.77 -11.97
N MET A 159 10.02 8.91 -11.57
CA MET A 159 8.92 8.26 -12.27
C MET A 159 8.46 9.06 -13.50
N LEU A 160 8.18 10.35 -13.31
CA LEU A 160 7.80 11.29 -14.36
C LEU A 160 8.60 12.62 -14.19
N GLU A 161 9.88 12.51 -13.90
CA GLU A 161 10.73 13.64 -13.49
C GLU A 161 10.73 14.78 -14.52
N SER A 162 10.67 14.48 -15.82
CA SER A 162 10.56 15.51 -16.85
C SER A 162 9.32 16.37 -16.69
N MET A 163 8.27 15.86 -16.03
CA MET A 163 7.04 16.62 -15.77
C MET A 163 7.18 17.65 -14.64
N VAL A 164 8.32 17.75 -13.98
CA VAL A 164 8.66 18.93 -13.16
C VAL A 164 8.61 20.19 -14.02
N GLU A 165 9.11 20.14 -15.25
CA GLU A 165 9.23 21.27 -16.18
C GLU A 165 8.35 21.14 -17.44
N SER A 166 7.94 19.92 -17.84
CA SER A 166 7.20 19.61 -19.06
C SER A 166 5.76 19.16 -18.76
N PRO A 167 4.75 19.56 -19.56
CA PRO A 167 3.37 19.10 -19.39
C PRO A 167 3.14 17.63 -19.76
N THR A 168 4.13 16.97 -20.38
CA THR A 168 4.08 15.57 -20.81
C THR A 168 5.39 14.86 -20.48
N PRO A 169 5.34 13.57 -20.09
CA PRO A 169 6.53 12.79 -19.81
C PRO A 169 7.26 12.39 -21.10
N THR A 170 8.47 11.91 -20.94
CA THR A 170 9.18 11.19 -21.99
C THR A 170 8.57 9.80 -22.20
N ARG A 171 8.85 9.18 -23.35
CA ARG A 171 8.44 7.79 -23.62
C ARG A 171 9.12 6.80 -22.67
N ALA A 172 10.35 7.07 -22.25
CA ALA A 172 11.08 6.24 -21.30
C ALA A 172 10.40 6.23 -19.91
N GLU A 173 9.97 7.39 -19.41
CA GLU A 173 9.24 7.51 -18.15
C GLU A 173 7.87 6.83 -18.21
N ALA A 174 7.13 7.00 -19.32
CA ALA A 174 5.86 6.29 -19.50
C ALA A 174 6.05 4.77 -19.50
N THR A 175 7.14 4.27 -20.11
CA THR A 175 7.51 2.85 -20.09
C THR A 175 7.89 2.40 -18.68
N ASP A 176 8.59 3.24 -17.92
CA ASP A 176 9.01 2.95 -16.56
C ASP A 176 7.82 2.83 -15.60
N VAL A 177 6.88 3.76 -15.66
CA VAL A 177 5.61 3.67 -14.90
C VAL A 177 4.87 2.37 -15.24
N ALA A 178 4.71 2.06 -16.53
CA ALA A 178 4.05 0.83 -16.95
C ALA A 178 4.80 -0.43 -16.44
N ASN A 179 6.13 -0.46 -16.52
CA ASN A 179 6.94 -1.56 -16.00
C ASN A 179 6.77 -1.75 -14.49
N ALA A 180 6.73 -0.67 -13.69
CA ALA A 180 6.50 -0.77 -12.25
C ALA A 180 5.14 -1.41 -11.93
N VAL A 181 4.08 -1.08 -12.69
CA VAL A 181 2.77 -1.73 -12.57
C VAL A 181 2.85 -3.21 -12.95
N LEU A 182 3.50 -3.53 -14.09
CA LEU A 182 3.66 -4.90 -14.57
C LEU A 182 4.54 -5.76 -13.63
N ASP A 183 5.46 -5.15 -12.90
CA ASP A 183 6.25 -5.79 -11.84
C ASP A 183 5.38 -6.18 -10.62
N GLY A 184 4.18 -5.61 -10.52
CA GLY A 184 3.22 -5.87 -9.45
C GLY A 184 3.36 -4.94 -8.24
N THR A 185 3.84 -3.71 -8.41
CA THR A 185 3.88 -2.72 -7.32
C THR A 185 2.46 -2.40 -6.81
N ASP A 186 2.34 -2.07 -5.54
CA ASP A 186 1.05 -1.67 -4.93
C ASP A 186 0.76 -0.18 -5.14
N ALA A 187 1.79 0.64 -5.13
CA ALA A 187 1.67 2.09 -5.33
C ALA A 187 2.86 2.67 -6.09
N LEU A 188 2.59 3.73 -6.83
CA LEU A 188 3.56 4.58 -7.51
C LEU A 188 3.65 5.91 -6.78
N MET A 189 4.85 6.43 -6.59
CA MET A 189 5.06 7.69 -5.88
C MET A 189 5.67 8.74 -6.80
N LEU A 190 5.04 9.92 -6.83
CA LEU A 190 5.62 11.15 -7.35
C LEU A 190 6.27 11.94 -6.22
N SER A 191 7.30 12.69 -6.52
CA SER A 191 8.07 13.51 -5.57
C SER A 191 8.07 14.97 -6.01
N GLU A 192 9.12 15.43 -6.69
CA GLU A 192 9.27 16.81 -7.16
C GLU A 192 8.20 17.21 -8.16
N GLU A 193 7.70 16.28 -8.96
CA GLU A 193 6.67 16.46 -9.96
C GLU A 193 5.39 17.11 -9.35
N THR A 194 5.07 16.76 -8.10
CA THR A 194 3.91 17.28 -7.38
C THR A 194 4.24 18.26 -6.27
N ALA A 195 5.51 18.29 -5.80
CA ALA A 195 5.92 19.15 -4.70
C ALA A 195 6.35 20.56 -5.16
N ILE A 196 7.13 20.64 -6.24
CA ILE A 196 7.72 21.88 -6.78
C ILE A 196 7.52 22.02 -8.29
N GLY A 197 7.04 20.98 -8.97
CA GLY A 197 6.86 20.96 -10.41
C GLY A 197 5.82 21.99 -10.91
N LYS A 198 5.91 22.34 -12.17
CA LYS A 198 4.97 23.27 -12.84
C LYS A 198 3.62 22.61 -13.19
N TYR A 199 3.56 21.27 -13.15
CA TYR A 199 2.39 20.50 -13.59
C TYR A 199 1.89 19.50 -12.50
N PRO A 200 1.65 19.95 -11.24
CA PRO A 200 1.38 19.07 -10.11
C PRO A 200 0.05 18.31 -10.20
N ILE A 201 -0.87 18.74 -11.05
CA ILE A 201 -2.15 18.06 -11.31
C ILE A 201 -2.00 17.06 -12.47
N GLN A 202 -1.34 17.48 -13.55
CA GLN A 202 -1.20 16.68 -14.76
C GLN A 202 -0.28 15.45 -14.54
N ALA A 203 0.73 15.55 -13.68
CA ALA A 203 1.64 14.45 -13.40
C ALA A 203 0.92 13.23 -12.81
N PRO A 204 0.14 13.33 -11.69
CA PRO A 204 -0.62 12.19 -11.18
C PRO A 204 -1.73 11.71 -12.12
N GLU A 205 -2.37 12.60 -12.88
CA GLU A 205 -3.35 12.19 -13.89
C GLU A 205 -2.70 11.35 -15.00
N THR A 206 -1.52 11.76 -15.44
CA THR A 206 -0.76 11.03 -16.48
C THR A 206 -0.28 9.68 -15.94
N MET A 207 0.26 9.63 -14.72
CA MET A 207 0.63 8.38 -14.06
C MET A 207 -0.57 7.43 -13.95
N GLY A 208 -1.73 7.94 -13.53
CA GLY A 208 -2.96 7.15 -13.44
C GLY A 208 -3.41 6.57 -14.78
N ARG A 209 -3.35 7.35 -15.88
CA ARG A 209 -3.69 6.84 -17.21
C ARG A 209 -2.74 5.73 -17.66
N ILE A 210 -1.44 5.89 -17.44
CA ILE A 210 -0.44 4.86 -17.80
C ILE A 210 -0.67 3.60 -16.95
N ALA A 211 -0.94 3.75 -15.65
CA ALA A 211 -1.20 2.63 -14.76
C ALA A 211 -2.44 1.84 -15.19
N LEU A 212 -3.54 2.51 -15.54
CA LEU A 212 -4.77 1.85 -16.02
C LEU A 212 -4.56 1.05 -17.31
N GLU A 213 -3.79 1.59 -18.26
CA GLU A 213 -3.45 0.87 -19.51
C GLU A 213 -2.57 -0.35 -19.22
N ALA A 214 -1.59 -0.22 -18.31
CA ALA A 214 -0.73 -1.33 -17.91
C ALA A 214 -1.53 -2.41 -17.16
N GLU A 215 -2.42 -2.04 -16.25
CA GLU A 215 -3.30 -2.97 -15.53
C GLU A 215 -4.25 -3.73 -16.48
N ALA A 216 -4.79 -3.06 -17.50
CA ALA A 216 -5.65 -3.70 -18.51
C ALA A 216 -4.91 -4.80 -19.29
N ALA A 217 -3.58 -4.67 -19.44
CA ALA A 217 -2.72 -5.62 -20.14
C ALA A 217 -2.18 -6.75 -19.23
N LEU A 218 -2.42 -6.72 -17.92
CA LEU A 218 -1.93 -7.74 -16.99
C LEU A 218 -2.47 -9.13 -17.33
N PRO A 219 -1.62 -10.18 -17.38
CA PRO A 219 -2.05 -11.56 -17.60
C PRO A 219 -2.60 -12.17 -16.29
N TYR A 220 -3.73 -11.68 -15.82
CA TYR A 220 -4.31 -12.01 -14.51
C TYR A 220 -4.45 -13.52 -14.24
N GLU A 221 -4.84 -14.29 -15.27
CA GLU A 221 -4.95 -15.74 -15.13
C GLU A 221 -3.59 -16.41 -14.89
N GLN A 222 -2.57 -15.98 -15.62
CA GLN A 222 -1.21 -16.49 -15.45
C GLN A 222 -0.65 -16.09 -14.08
N ILE A 223 -0.83 -14.81 -13.67
CA ILE A 223 -0.41 -14.32 -12.34
C ILE A 223 -1.06 -15.15 -11.23
N LEU A 224 -2.36 -15.41 -11.33
CA LEU A 224 -3.09 -16.21 -10.33
C LEU A 224 -2.56 -17.64 -10.29
N ARG A 225 -2.28 -18.27 -11.44
CA ARG A 225 -1.71 -19.63 -11.52
C ARG A 225 -0.29 -19.71 -10.96
N GLU A 226 0.57 -18.75 -11.25
CA GLU A 226 1.94 -18.70 -10.72
C GLU A 226 1.93 -18.57 -9.18
N LYS A 227 1.09 -17.69 -8.65
CA LYS A 227 0.92 -17.51 -7.21
C LYS A 227 0.29 -18.71 -6.50
N TRP A 228 -0.31 -19.66 -7.21
CA TRP A 228 -0.80 -20.91 -6.61
C TRP A 228 0.31 -21.86 -6.17
N GLN A 229 1.51 -21.72 -6.72
CA GLN A 229 2.65 -22.54 -6.34
C GLN A 229 3.32 -22.02 -5.04
N ASP A 230 3.11 -20.76 -4.71
CA ASP A 230 3.67 -20.08 -3.53
C ASP A 230 2.72 -20.21 -2.32
N VAL A 231 2.40 -21.43 -1.91
CA VAL A 231 1.43 -21.68 -0.82
C VAL A 231 2.08 -21.46 0.53
N VAL A 232 1.55 -20.50 1.30
CA VAL A 232 1.79 -20.45 2.74
C VAL A 232 0.74 -21.37 3.39
N PRO A 233 1.12 -22.40 4.19
CA PRO A 233 0.19 -23.36 4.77
C PRO A 233 -0.57 -22.76 5.98
N GLU A 234 -1.21 -21.63 5.77
CA GLU A 234 -2.05 -20.93 6.75
C GLU A 234 -3.50 -20.86 6.25
N ILE A 235 -4.46 -21.04 7.17
CA ILE A 235 -5.89 -21.02 6.86
C ILE A 235 -6.30 -19.73 6.15
N ASN A 236 -5.86 -18.60 6.67
CA ASN A 236 -6.19 -17.28 6.16
C ASN A 236 -5.63 -17.03 4.75
N ASP A 237 -4.42 -17.49 4.45
CA ASP A 237 -3.81 -17.38 3.13
C ASP A 237 -4.52 -18.30 2.12
N ALA A 238 -4.78 -19.56 2.51
CA ALA A 238 -5.53 -20.50 1.71
C ALA A 238 -6.96 -20.00 1.39
N THR A 239 -7.63 -19.37 2.36
CA THR A 239 -8.95 -18.79 2.21
C THR A 239 -8.94 -17.60 1.24
N ALA A 240 -7.99 -16.70 1.37
CA ALA A 240 -7.83 -15.55 0.46
C ALA A 240 -7.56 -16.00 -0.98
N ARG A 241 -6.70 -17.01 -1.15
CA ARG A 241 -6.44 -17.63 -2.45
C ARG A 241 -7.69 -18.26 -3.05
N ALA A 242 -8.43 -19.03 -2.24
CA ALA A 242 -9.68 -19.64 -2.67
C ALA A 242 -10.73 -18.60 -3.11
N ALA A 243 -10.82 -17.49 -2.38
CA ALA A 243 -11.69 -16.37 -2.75
C ALA A 243 -11.35 -15.80 -4.13
N CYS A 244 -10.07 -15.58 -4.44
CA CYS A 244 -9.61 -15.12 -5.75
C CYS A 244 -9.89 -16.15 -6.85
N GLN A 245 -9.60 -17.43 -6.59
CA GLN A 245 -9.84 -18.51 -7.54
C GLN A 245 -11.34 -18.67 -7.88
N ILE A 246 -12.18 -18.69 -6.86
CA ILE A 246 -13.63 -18.78 -7.06
C ILE A 246 -14.11 -17.54 -7.82
N ALA A 247 -13.68 -16.33 -7.44
CA ALA A 247 -14.04 -15.09 -8.13
C ALA A 247 -13.74 -15.16 -9.63
N TYR A 248 -12.56 -15.66 -9.99
CA TYR A 248 -12.18 -15.85 -11.38
C TYR A 248 -13.07 -16.87 -12.09
N GLN A 249 -13.27 -18.06 -11.50
CA GLN A 249 -14.02 -19.18 -12.10
C GLN A 249 -15.51 -18.88 -12.34
N VAL A 250 -16.14 -18.17 -11.40
CA VAL A 250 -17.57 -17.83 -11.51
C VAL A 250 -17.83 -16.49 -12.18
N GLY A 251 -16.78 -15.77 -12.60
CA GLY A 251 -16.90 -14.46 -13.19
C GLY A 251 -17.49 -13.42 -12.23
N ALA A 252 -17.11 -13.48 -10.94
CA ALA A 252 -17.59 -12.52 -9.95
C ALA A 252 -17.17 -11.08 -10.30
N ARG A 253 -18.01 -10.11 -9.94
CA ARG A 253 -17.78 -8.68 -10.25
C ARG A 253 -16.86 -8.00 -9.24
N ALA A 254 -16.84 -8.47 -8.00
CA ALA A 254 -16.03 -7.94 -6.92
C ALA A 254 -15.75 -9.02 -5.86
N ILE A 255 -14.71 -8.79 -5.03
CA ILE A 255 -14.42 -9.52 -3.80
C ILE A 255 -14.61 -8.56 -2.64
N VAL A 256 -15.57 -8.83 -1.75
CA VAL A 256 -15.82 -8.02 -0.55
C VAL A 256 -15.13 -8.70 0.63
N ALA A 257 -14.12 -8.04 1.18
CA ALA A 257 -13.26 -8.56 2.23
C ALA A 257 -13.47 -7.79 3.53
N PHE A 258 -14.16 -8.40 4.48
CA PHE A 258 -14.40 -7.82 5.82
C PHE A 258 -13.19 -8.02 6.71
N THR A 259 -12.80 -6.98 7.45
CA THR A 259 -11.60 -7.01 8.27
C THR A 259 -11.66 -6.04 9.46
N MET A 260 -11.08 -6.44 10.59
CA MET A 260 -10.86 -5.56 11.73
C MET A 260 -9.47 -4.88 11.66
N GLY A 261 -8.45 -5.62 11.25
CA GLY A 261 -7.05 -5.16 11.24
C GLY A 261 -6.43 -4.94 9.85
N GLY A 262 -7.20 -5.09 8.76
CA GLY A 262 -6.71 -4.89 7.39
C GLY A 262 -6.10 -6.12 6.72
N THR A 263 -5.86 -7.22 7.44
CA THR A 263 -5.13 -8.38 6.93
C THR A 263 -5.86 -9.14 5.81
N THR A 264 -7.18 -9.28 5.89
CA THR A 264 -7.97 -10.00 4.87
C THR A 264 -7.87 -9.36 3.48
N PRO A 265 -8.15 -8.04 3.28
CA PRO A 265 -7.97 -7.40 1.99
C PRO A 265 -6.53 -7.44 1.46
N LEU A 266 -5.52 -7.29 2.33
CA LEU A 266 -4.11 -7.38 1.95
C LEU A 266 -3.74 -8.78 1.43
N ARG A 267 -4.24 -9.85 2.10
CA ARG A 267 -4.04 -11.23 1.64
C ARG A 267 -4.74 -11.51 0.30
N VAL A 268 -5.94 -10.97 0.09
CA VAL A 268 -6.62 -11.06 -1.21
C VAL A 268 -5.84 -10.30 -2.27
N SER A 269 -5.39 -9.07 -1.97
CA SER A 269 -4.58 -8.23 -2.87
C SER A 269 -3.26 -8.90 -3.27
N LYS A 270 -2.61 -9.65 -2.37
CA LYS A 270 -1.42 -10.48 -2.66
C LYS A 270 -1.57 -11.34 -3.92
N TYR A 271 -2.76 -11.87 -4.16
CA TYR A 271 -3.05 -12.75 -5.30
C TYR A 271 -3.37 -12.00 -6.60
N ARG A 272 -3.42 -10.66 -6.57
CA ARG A 272 -3.67 -9.80 -7.74
C ARG A 272 -4.89 -10.26 -8.56
N PRO A 273 -6.08 -10.43 -7.94
CA PRO A 273 -7.27 -10.80 -8.71
C PRO A 273 -7.63 -9.69 -9.72
N ARG A 274 -8.23 -10.07 -10.84
CA ARG A 274 -8.79 -9.11 -11.80
C ARG A 274 -9.94 -8.31 -11.21
N GLN A 275 -10.69 -8.94 -10.29
CA GLN A 275 -11.82 -8.33 -9.62
C GLN A 275 -11.36 -7.27 -8.63
N PRO A 276 -12.01 -6.09 -8.57
CA PRO A 276 -11.77 -5.12 -7.52
C PRO A 276 -12.05 -5.74 -6.15
N ILE A 277 -11.22 -5.36 -5.17
CA ILE A 277 -11.34 -5.80 -3.78
C ILE A 277 -11.96 -4.66 -2.99
N ILE A 278 -13.07 -4.91 -2.30
CA ILE A 278 -13.65 -3.95 -1.38
C ILE A 278 -13.23 -4.35 0.03
N GLY A 279 -12.34 -3.55 0.63
CA GLY A 279 -11.88 -3.74 2.00
C GLY A 279 -12.81 -3.05 3.00
N VAL A 280 -13.65 -3.82 3.69
CA VAL A 280 -14.69 -3.29 4.59
C VAL A 280 -14.21 -3.35 6.03
N THR A 281 -14.18 -2.21 6.74
CA THR A 281 -13.67 -2.11 8.11
C THR A 281 -14.42 -1.04 8.92
N PRO A 282 -14.59 -1.23 10.25
CA PRO A 282 -15.09 -0.17 11.13
C PRO A 282 -14.00 0.82 11.55
N SER A 283 -12.72 0.44 11.44
CA SER A 283 -11.58 1.25 11.89
C SER A 283 -11.16 2.28 10.85
N GLU A 284 -11.14 3.56 11.23
CA GLU A 284 -10.66 4.66 10.38
C GLU A 284 -9.17 4.49 10.03
N ASN A 285 -8.34 4.08 10.99
CA ASN A 285 -6.92 3.85 10.75
C ASN A 285 -6.69 2.73 9.74
N VAL A 286 -7.44 1.64 9.84
CA VAL A 286 -7.35 0.53 8.88
C VAL A 286 -7.86 0.96 7.51
N LEU A 287 -8.93 1.77 7.46
CA LEU A 287 -9.45 2.33 6.21
C LEU A 287 -8.35 3.06 5.43
N HIS A 288 -7.62 3.97 6.10
CA HIS A 288 -6.54 4.72 5.49
C HIS A 288 -5.34 3.81 5.12
N ARG A 289 -5.02 2.78 5.92
CA ARG A 289 -3.95 1.81 5.62
C ARG A 289 -4.24 1.01 4.36
N LEU A 290 -5.49 0.64 4.13
CA LEU A 290 -5.91 -0.11 2.96
C LEU A 290 -5.78 0.66 1.65
N SER A 291 -5.75 2.00 1.68
CA SER A 291 -5.53 2.83 0.49
C SER A 291 -4.17 2.62 -0.17
N LEU A 292 -3.20 2.00 0.52
CA LEU A 292 -1.88 1.67 -0.05
C LEU A 292 -1.89 0.34 -0.81
N ALA A 293 -2.88 -0.51 -0.58
CA ALA A 293 -2.91 -1.86 -1.14
C ALA A 293 -3.45 -1.87 -2.57
N TRP A 294 -2.79 -2.61 -3.46
CA TRP A 294 -3.22 -2.75 -4.85
C TRP A 294 -4.65 -3.31 -4.97
N GLY A 295 -5.45 -2.64 -5.79
CA GLY A 295 -6.80 -3.08 -6.15
C GLY A 295 -7.83 -3.04 -5.00
N VAL A 296 -7.49 -2.44 -3.85
CA VAL A 296 -8.37 -2.35 -2.68
C VAL A 296 -9.08 -1.00 -2.65
N LEU A 297 -10.41 -1.04 -2.68
CA LEU A 297 -11.28 0.09 -2.38
C LEU A 297 -11.70 0.01 -0.90
N PRO A 298 -11.18 0.87 -0.01
CA PRO A 298 -11.55 0.83 1.40
C PRO A 298 -12.94 1.44 1.62
N VAL A 299 -13.77 0.75 2.42
CA VAL A 299 -15.13 1.18 2.75
C VAL A 299 -15.36 1.05 4.25
N LYS A 300 -15.91 2.09 4.87
CA LYS A 300 -16.26 2.10 6.28
C LYS A 300 -17.59 1.40 6.55
N MET A 301 -17.64 0.62 7.62
CA MET A 301 -18.87 -0.02 8.12
C MET A 301 -19.09 0.24 9.61
N PRO A 302 -20.29 0.00 10.19
CA PRO A 302 -20.51 -0.07 11.63
C PRO A 302 -19.69 -1.17 12.31
N GLU A 303 -19.41 -1.04 13.63
CA GLU A 303 -18.56 -1.97 14.36
C GLU A 303 -19.20 -3.33 14.65
N SER A 304 -20.51 -3.41 14.81
CA SER A 304 -21.20 -4.63 15.24
C SER A 304 -22.17 -5.10 14.18
N LEU A 305 -21.85 -6.23 13.57
CA LEU A 305 -22.70 -6.85 12.57
C LEU A 305 -22.81 -8.38 12.83
N SER A 306 -24.00 -8.92 12.69
CA SER A 306 -24.20 -10.36 12.55
C SER A 306 -23.68 -10.85 11.20
N LEU A 307 -23.60 -12.17 11.02
CA LEU A 307 -23.17 -12.74 9.74
C LEU A 307 -24.15 -12.40 8.61
N GLU A 308 -25.45 -12.37 8.92
CA GLU A 308 -26.52 -12.00 7.98
C GLU A 308 -26.38 -10.55 7.55
N GLU A 309 -26.14 -9.65 8.49
CA GLU A 309 -25.92 -8.22 8.20
C GLU A 309 -24.66 -7.97 7.35
N ILE A 310 -23.60 -8.77 7.53
CA ILE A 310 -22.40 -8.71 6.66
C ILE A 310 -22.78 -9.03 5.20
N PHE A 311 -23.65 -10.00 4.95
CA PHE A 311 -24.05 -10.34 3.59
C PHE A 311 -24.91 -9.27 2.93
N GLU A 312 -25.82 -8.65 3.72
CA GLU A 312 -26.63 -7.52 3.26
C GLU A 312 -25.76 -6.29 2.99
N GLN A 313 -24.85 -5.97 3.90
CA GLN A 313 -23.89 -4.87 3.72
C GLN A 313 -23.01 -5.07 2.48
N ALA A 314 -22.51 -6.28 2.24
CA ALA A 314 -21.72 -6.56 1.05
C ALA A 314 -22.50 -6.27 -0.23
N ARG A 315 -23.78 -6.67 -0.30
CA ARG A 315 -24.68 -6.36 -1.43
C ARG A 315 -24.85 -4.85 -1.60
N ASP A 316 -25.17 -4.15 -0.52
CA ASP A 316 -25.48 -2.72 -0.57
C ASP A 316 -24.22 -1.89 -0.97
N ILE A 317 -23.04 -2.28 -0.48
CA ILE A 317 -21.76 -1.65 -0.84
C ILE A 317 -21.47 -1.81 -2.34
N VAL A 318 -21.61 -3.02 -2.91
CA VAL A 318 -21.31 -3.23 -4.33
C VAL A 318 -22.31 -2.53 -5.25
N MET A 319 -23.55 -2.38 -4.81
CA MET A 319 -24.59 -1.62 -5.52
C MET A 319 -24.27 -0.10 -5.47
N THR A 320 -23.95 0.43 -4.30
CA THR A 320 -23.63 1.84 -4.08
C THR A 320 -22.36 2.26 -4.83
N THR A 321 -21.34 1.39 -4.86
CA THR A 321 -20.11 1.62 -5.62
C THR A 321 -20.24 1.34 -7.12
N SER A 322 -21.41 0.90 -7.58
CA SER A 322 -21.68 0.53 -8.97
C SER A 322 -20.76 -0.57 -9.53
N LEU A 323 -20.14 -1.37 -8.67
CA LEU A 323 -19.27 -2.48 -9.05
C LEU A 323 -20.04 -3.75 -9.44
N ALA A 324 -21.26 -3.91 -8.93
CA ALA A 324 -22.16 -5.01 -9.32
C ALA A 324 -23.61 -4.52 -9.43
N ARG A 325 -24.43 -5.30 -10.15
CA ARG A 325 -25.88 -5.07 -10.35
C ARG A 325 -26.65 -6.28 -9.88
N THR A 326 -27.95 -6.14 -9.68
CA THR A 326 -28.84 -7.25 -9.36
C THR A 326 -28.68 -8.40 -10.37
N GLY A 327 -28.44 -9.59 -9.86
CA GLY A 327 -28.15 -10.80 -10.62
C GLY A 327 -26.67 -11.14 -10.79
N ASP A 328 -25.77 -10.18 -10.59
CA ASP A 328 -24.31 -10.41 -10.61
C ASP A 328 -23.86 -11.27 -9.42
N LEU A 329 -22.70 -11.92 -9.58
CA LEU A 329 -22.05 -12.67 -8.50
C LEU A 329 -20.93 -11.84 -7.87
N ILE A 330 -20.81 -11.92 -6.55
CA ILE A 330 -19.71 -11.38 -5.77
C ILE A 330 -19.16 -12.46 -4.84
N ILE A 331 -17.92 -12.31 -4.42
CA ILE A 331 -17.31 -13.13 -3.38
C ILE A 331 -17.27 -12.34 -2.08
N ILE A 332 -17.72 -12.95 -1.00
CA ILE A 332 -17.62 -12.38 0.35
C ILE A 332 -16.61 -13.22 1.13
N THR A 333 -15.62 -12.57 1.75
CA THR A 333 -14.66 -13.23 2.63
C THR A 333 -14.52 -12.47 3.95
N ALA A 334 -14.41 -13.23 5.04
CA ALA A 334 -14.36 -12.70 6.40
C ALA A 334 -13.65 -13.68 7.35
N GLY A 335 -13.32 -13.20 8.54
CA GLY A 335 -12.87 -14.03 9.65
C GLY A 335 -14.01 -14.35 10.63
N LEU A 336 -14.16 -15.61 11.00
CA LEU A 336 -15.09 -16.06 12.04
C LEU A 336 -14.30 -16.68 13.21
N PRO A 337 -14.64 -16.38 14.48
CA PRO A 337 -15.64 -15.40 14.93
C PRO A 337 -15.33 -13.98 14.46
N LEU A 338 -16.38 -13.18 14.24
CA LEU A 338 -16.24 -11.78 13.90
C LEU A 338 -15.43 -11.05 15.00
N ALA A 339 -14.73 -9.98 14.64
CA ALA A 339 -13.88 -9.19 15.52
C ALA A 339 -12.58 -9.86 16.02
N VAL A 340 -12.22 -11.06 15.55
CA VAL A 340 -10.92 -11.68 15.83
C VAL A 340 -9.94 -11.36 14.68
N PRO A 341 -8.91 -10.52 14.90
CA PRO A 341 -7.95 -10.19 13.85
C PRO A 341 -7.22 -11.46 13.32
N GLY A 342 -7.01 -11.51 12.00
CA GLY A 342 -6.24 -12.59 11.37
C GLY A 342 -6.98 -13.94 11.22
N SER A 343 -8.28 -13.99 11.49
CA SER A 343 -9.09 -15.22 11.47
C SER A 343 -9.76 -15.52 10.12
N THR A 344 -9.29 -14.97 9.00
CA THR A 344 -9.92 -15.18 7.68
C THR A 344 -10.10 -16.66 7.37
N ASN A 345 -11.36 -17.16 7.39
CA ASN A 345 -11.71 -18.58 7.24
C ASN A 345 -13.05 -18.82 6.55
N LEU A 346 -13.73 -17.75 6.07
CA LEU A 346 -14.99 -17.80 5.36
C LEU A 346 -14.83 -17.33 3.92
N VAL A 347 -15.38 -18.07 2.97
CA VAL A 347 -15.64 -17.64 1.59
C VAL A 347 -17.08 -17.97 1.22
N LYS A 348 -17.82 -17.00 0.70
CA LYS A 348 -19.20 -17.18 0.23
C LYS A 348 -19.34 -16.59 -1.17
N VAL A 349 -19.90 -17.39 -2.09
CA VAL A 349 -20.43 -16.87 -3.35
C VAL A 349 -21.82 -16.31 -3.08
N HIS A 350 -22.03 -15.03 -3.43
CA HIS A 350 -23.30 -14.36 -3.20
C HIS A 350 -23.83 -13.76 -4.50
N ARG A 351 -25.14 -13.89 -4.73
CA ARG A 351 -25.84 -13.24 -5.86
C ARG A 351 -26.47 -11.94 -5.35
N VAL A 352 -26.13 -10.83 -5.99
CA VAL A 352 -26.64 -9.48 -5.69
C VAL A 352 -28.11 -9.34 -6.04
#